data_5a851a3bd726c76b5d8e6e1c0138c04a
#
_entry.id   5a851a3bd726c76b5d8e6e1c0138c04a
#
_cell.length_a   1.000
_cell.length_b   1.000
_cell.length_c   1.000
_cell.angle_alpha   90.00
_cell.angle_beta   90.00
_cell.angle_gamma   90.00
#
_symmetry.space_group_name_H-M   'P 1'
#
loop_
_entity.id
_entity.type
_entity.pdbx_description
1 polymer ?
#
loop_
_entity_poly.entity_id
_entity_poly.type
_entity_poly.pdbx_seq_one_letter_code
_entity_poly.pdbx_strand_id
1 'polypeptide(L)'
;MTHKRMIVLDIASLGLGEAPDANHFDSIGADTLGHIADKGLNVSNLINLGLGNVRWDNEIKSIPQVDAPRGFFGKMVTTVDSNRGSASFREMFDYTAGVRTASVMDLLAEKQHSVSIISSFAYYWEKQDDISMVQVPDDSKAFIELSAKMRTQKSGLIYCQLPELRHFSRMDDSVGYAKQLNVLDETIGKVLERLRDNDLLLITSSYAIDPTRDNRITREYLPLIVFNPNKDEGKSLGIKRSLGAVANAIVAFFDLDDGEITKPNFINEVK
;
A
#
# COMPACT_ATOMS: atom_id res chain seq x y z
N MET A 1 4.20 -1.36 -27.87
CA MET A 1 3.52 -1.28 -26.55
C MET A 1 4.57 -1.03 -25.49
N THR A 2 4.46 0.05 -24.76
CA THR A 2 5.36 0.31 -23.61
C THR A 2 5.07 -0.73 -22.53
N HIS A 3 6.10 -1.47 -22.11
CA HIS A 3 5.97 -2.50 -21.06
C HIS A 3 5.80 -1.81 -19.68
N LYS A 4 4.61 -1.30 -19.38
CA LYS A 4 4.29 -0.69 -18.08
C LYS A 4 4.21 -1.77 -16.99
N ARG A 5 4.81 -1.52 -15.84
CA ARG A 5 4.69 -2.40 -14.65
C ARG A 5 4.36 -1.58 -13.41
N MET A 6 3.36 -2.00 -12.67
CA MET A 6 3.05 -1.45 -11.35
C MET A 6 3.37 -2.49 -10.27
N ILE A 7 4.03 -2.03 -9.22
CA ILE A 7 4.31 -2.83 -8.02
C ILE A 7 3.54 -2.17 -6.88
N VAL A 8 2.70 -2.94 -6.20
CA VAL A 8 1.98 -2.49 -5.00
C VAL A 8 2.56 -3.24 -3.80
N LEU A 9 3.18 -2.50 -2.88
CA LEU A 9 3.62 -3.00 -1.58
C LEU A 9 2.56 -2.65 -0.54
N ASP A 10 1.92 -3.66 0.02
CA ASP A 10 0.97 -3.53 1.12
C ASP A 10 1.68 -3.85 2.44
N ILE A 11 2.05 -2.80 3.18
CA ILE A 11 2.62 -2.93 4.53
C ILE A 11 1.46 -3.13 5.50
N ALA A 12 0.94 -4.36 5.55
CA ALA A 12 -0.23 -4.70 6.32
C ALA A 12 -0.07 -4.32 7.81
N SER A 13 -1.07 -3.62 8.36
CA SER A 13 -1.11 -3.13 9.74
C SER A 13 -0.54 -1.72 9.98
N LEU A 14 0.05 -1.05 8.97
CA LEU A 14 0.58 0.30 9.14
C LEU A 14 -0.53 1.36 9.05
N GLY A 15 -0.75 2.09 10.16
CA GLY A 15 -1.67 3.23 10.25
C GLY A 15 -0.93 4.55 10.49
N LEU A 16 -1.61 5.66 10.21
CA LEU A 16 -1.07 7.03 10.26
C LEU A 16 -1.86 7.97 11.19
N GLY A 17 -2.59 7.42 12.15
CA GLY A 17 -3.44 8.17 13.06
C GLY A 17 -4.93 8.12 12.68
N GLU A 18 -5.77 8.57 13.59
CA GLU A 18 -7.23 8.47 13.52
C GLU A 18 -7.80 8.90 12.16
N ALA A 19 -8.64 8.05 11.58
CA ALA A 19 -9.51 8.43 10.48
C ALA A 19 -10.71 9.26 11.01
N PRO A 20 -11.41 10.03 10.15
CA PRO A 20 -12.49 10.90 10.58
C PRO A 20 -13.68 10.19 11.27
N ASP A 21 -13.83 8.91 11.04
CA ASP A 21 -14.89 8.05 11.59
C ASP A 21 -14.38 7.06 12.66
N ALA A 22 -13.18 7.29 13.21
CA ALA A 22 -12.56 6.43 14.22
C ALA A 22 -13.45 6.19 15.45
N ASN A 23 -14.28 7.17 15.81
CA ASN A 23 -15.24 7.07 16.91
C ASN A 23 -16.31 6.01 16.71
N HIS A 24 -16.68 5.68 15.46
CA HIS A 24 -17.68 4.65 15.14
C HIS A 24 -17.09 3.24 15.22
N PHE A 25 -15.76 3.12 15.32
CA PHE A 25 -15.04 1.84 15.28
C PHE A 25 -14.14 1.61 16.51
N ASP A 26 -14.45 2.25 17.65
CA ASP A 26 -13.66 2.17 18.89
C ASP A 26 -12.16 2.46 18.68
N SER A 27 -11.85 3.39 17.79
CA SER A 27 -10.47 3.66 17.38
C SER A 27 -10.00 5.08 17.73
N ILE A 28 -10.72 5.78 18.62
CA ILE A 28 -10.30 7.10 19.13
C ILE A 28 -8.94 6.95 19.82
N GLY A 29 -7.97 7.79 19.48
CA GLY A 29 -6.60 7.76 19.98
C GLY A 29 -5.71 6.71 19.28
N ALA A 30 -6.17 6.05 18.22
CA ALA A 30 -5.31 5.18 17.44
C ALA A 30 -4.30 5.99 16.62
N ASP A 31 -3.03 5.68 16.75
CA ASP A 31 -1.94 6.29 15.99
C ASP A 31 -0.75 5.33 15.90
N THR A 32 -0.90 4.31 15.03
CA THR A 32 0.11 3.26 14.87
C THR A 32 1.52 3.85 14.71
N LEU A 33 1.72 4.76 13.74
CA LEU A 33 3.03 5.32 13.47
C LEU A 33 3.51 6.24 14.61
N GLY A 34 2.62 7.03 15.21
CA GLY A 34 2.95 7.90 16.33
C GLY A 34 3.38 7.11 17.57
N HIS A 35 2.68 6.04 17.89
CA HIS A 35 2.93 5.24 19.09
C HIS A 35 4.20 4.39 19.03
N ILE A 36 4.70 4.10 17.82
CA ILE A 36 5.98 3.37 17.64
C ILE A 36 7.17 4.29 17.41
N ALA A 37 6.94 5.59 17.22
CA ALA A 37 7.96 6.54 16.80
C ALA A 37 9.14 6.68 17.78
N ASP A 38 8.89 6.51 19.08
CA ASP A 38 9.88 6.56 20.16
C ASP A 38 10.48 5.20 20.52
N LYS A 39 10.10 4.13 19.80
CA LYS A 39 10.56 2.75 20.03
C LYS A 39 11.81 2.36 19.22
N GLY A 40 12.62 3.35 18.83
CA GLY A 40 13.82 3.13 18.03
C GLY A 40 13.54 3.03 16.53
N LEU A 41 12.48 3.69 16.06
CA LEU A 41 12.13 3.73 14.65
C LEU A 41 13.17 4.53 13.84
N ASN A 42 13.64 3.92 12.75
CA ASN A 42 14.56 4.51 11.77
C ASN A 42 14.16 4.07 10.36
N VAL A 43 13.40 4.90 9.65
CA VAL A 43 12.79 4.60 8.35
C VAL A 43 13.20 5.64 7.30
N SER A 44 14.49 5.76 7.08
CA SER A 44 15.08 6.82 6.23
C SER A 44 14.62 6.76 4.77
N ASN A 45 14.39 5.57 4.22
CA ASN A 45 13.89 5.42 2.84
C ASN A 45 12.44 5.92 2.73
N LEU A 46 11.57 5.52 3.66
CA LEU A 46 10.19 5.98 3.70
C LEU A 46 10.10 7.50 3.99
N ILE A 47 10.97 8.04 4.86
CA ILE A 47 11.08 9.49 5.09
C ILE A 47 11.44 10.20 3.77
N ASN A 48 12.46 9.74 3.06
CA ASN A 48 12.86 10.30 1.77
C ASN A 48 11.77 10.19 0.70
N LEU A 49 10.87 9.22 0.81
CA LEU A 49 9.69 9.09 -0.04
C LEU A 49 8.52 9.97 0.40
N GLY A 50 8.62 10.69 1.53
CA GLY A 50 7.61 11.62 2.01
C GLY A 50 6.71 11.09 3.13
N LEU A 51 7.09 10.03 3.84
CA LEU A 51 6.28 9.51 4.95
C LEU A 51 6.03 10.59 6.04
N GLY A 52 7.04 11.40 6.38
CA GLY A 52 6.87 12.52 7.30
C GLY A 52 5.95 13.60 6.73
N ASN A 53 6.01 13.84 5.43
CA ASN A 53 5.18 14.83 4.75
C ASN A 53 3.70 14.44 4.69
N VAL A 54 3.36 13.14 4.80
CA VAL A 54 1.95 12.68 4.90
C VAL A 54 1.29 13.20 6.18
N ARG A 55 2.07 13.43 7.23
CA ARG A 55 1.59 13.86 8.54
C ARG A 55 1.75 15.37 8.76
N TRP A 56 1.49 16.18 7.76
CA TRP A 56 1.64 17.65 7.83
C TRP A 56 0.84 18.32 8.97
N ASP A 57 -0.21 17.66 9.44
CA ASP A 57 -1.14 18.11 10.48
C ASP A 57 -0.82 17.54 11.89
N ASN A 58 0.06 16.54 11.96
CA ASN A 58 0.47 15.88 13.21
C ASN A 58 1.90 15.31 13.07
N GLU A 59 2.90 16.19 13.13
CA GLU A 59 4.29 15.85 12.91
C GLU A 59 4.86 14.93 14.00
N ILE A 60 5.72 14.00 13.55
CA ILE A 60 6.48 13.11 14.41
C ILE A 60 7.96 13.51 14.33
N LYS A 61 8.57 13.91 15.44
CA LYS A 61 9.96 14.39 15.46
C LYS A 61 10.97 13.41 14.87
N SER A 62 10.81 12.09 15.07
CA SER A 62 11.69 11.06 14.51
C SER A 62 11.40 10.73 13.04
N ILE A 63 10.32 11.26 12.47
CA ILE A 63 9.90 11.09 11.08
C ILE A 63 9.64 12.46 10.47
N PRO A 64 10.69 13.27 10.28
CA PRO A 64 10.52 14.66 9.84
C PRO A 64 9.98 14.74 8.42
N GLN A 65 9.36 15.88 8.12
CA GLN A 65 9.10 16.26 6.74
C GLN A 65 10.42 16.55 6.02
N VAL A 66 10.46 16.31 4.72
CA VAL A 66 11.57 16.65 3.85
C VAL A 66 11.12 17.67 2.80
N ASP A 67 11.98 18.62 2.47
CA ASP A 67 11.65 19.71 1.55
C ASP A 67 11.38 19.21 0.12
N ALA A 68 12.16 18.23 -0.33
CA ALA A 68 12.07 17.64 -1.65
C ALA A 68 11.90 16.11 -1.55
N PRO A 69 10.69 15.62 -1.23
CA PRO A 69 10.44 14.18 -1.15
C PRO A 69 10.56 13.55 -2.54
N ARG A 70 11.21 12.41 -2.61
CA ARG A 70 11.36 11.66 -3.87
C ARG A 70 10.07 10.96 -4.32
N GLY A 71 9.15 10.74 -3.40
CA GLY A 71 7.85 10.11 -3.66
C GLY A 71 6.70 11.10 -3.63
N PHE A 72 5.66 10.80 -4.38
CA PHE A 72 4.37 11.43 -4.21
C PHE A 72 3.72 10.85 -2.97
N PHE A 73 3.15 11.67 -2.12
CA PHE A 73 2.70 11.25 -0.79
C PHE A 73 1.28 11.73 -0.49
N GLY A 74 0.56 10.93 0.23
CA GLY A 74 -0.80 11.21 0.68
C GLY A 74 -1.28 10.17 1.68
N LYS A 75 -2.53 10.27 2.07
CA LYS A 75 -3.20 9.32 2.96
C LYS A 75 -4.58 8.95 2.44
N MET A 76 -5.05 7.77 2.80
CA MET A 76 -6.36 7.25 2.40
C MET A 76 -7.19 6.91 3.61
N VAL A 77 -8.50 6.93 3.47
CA VAL A 77 -9.43 6.34 4.44
C VAL A 77 -10.07 5.09 3.84
N THR A 78 -10.54 4.17 4.67
CA THR A 78 -11.44 3.10 4.22
C THR A 78 -12.89 3.53 4.41
N THR A 79 -13.78 3.13 3.52
CA THR A 79 -15.21 3.46 3.56
C THR A 79 -16.09 2.26 3.93
N VAL A 80 -15.49 1.06 4.04
CA VAL A 80 -16.26 -0.12 4.43
C VAL A 80 -16.74 0.00 5.89
N ASP A 81 -18.00 -0.34 6.10
CA ASP A 81 -18.62 -0.37 7.43
C ASP A 81 -18.24 -1.67 8.17
N SER A 82 -16.92 -1.86 8.34
CA SER A 82 -16.39 -3.07 8.97
C SER A 82 -14.92 -2.92 9.35
N ASN A 83 -14.56 -3.42 10.53
CA ASN A 83 -13.15 -3.61 10.94
C ASN A 83 -12.62 -4.99 10.52
N ARG A 84 -12.96 -5.47 9.34
CA ARG A 84 -12.42 -6.72 8.78
C ARG A 84 -11.43 -6.40 7.67
N GLY A 85 -10.20 -6.89 7.80
CA GLY A 85 -9.16 -6.69 6.78
C GLY A 85 -9.55 -7.19 5.38
N SER A 86 -10.37 -8.24 5.29
CA SER A 86 -10.90 -8.71 4.01
C SER A 86 -11.84 -7.72 3.32
N ALA A 87 -12.59 -6.91 4.08
CA ALA A 87 -13.48 -5.90 3.52
C ALA A 87 -12.67 -4.71 2.97
N SER A 88 -11.69 -4.22 3.72
CA SER A 88 -10.77 -3.16 3.27
C SER A 88 -9.95 -3.60 2.06
N PHE A 89 -9.55 -4.87 2.05
CA PHE A 89 -8.83 -5.46 0.93
C PHE A 89 -9.68 -5.49 -0.35
N ARG A 90 -10.96 -5.86 -0.24
CA ARG A 90 -11.90 -5.76 -1.37
C ARG A 90 -12.06 -4.34 -1.84
N GLU A 91 -12.25 -3.38 -0.93
CA GLU A 91 -12.34 -1.96 -1.27
C GLU A 91 -11.12 -1.50 -2.07
N MET A 92 -9.91 -1.98 -1.72
CA MET A 92 -8.67 -1.61 -2.40
C MET A 92 -8.60 -2.10 -3.86
N PHE A 93 -9.19 -3.24 -4.17
CA PHE A 93 -9.04 -3.89 -5.47
C PHE A 93 -10.32 -4.06 -6.28
N ASP A 94 -11.49 -3.86 -5.67
CA ASP A 94 -12.75 -3.93 -6.42
C ASP A 94 -12.97 -2.61 -7.19
N TYR A 95 -13.23 -2.75 -8.48
CA TYR A 95 -13.55 -1.64 -9.37
C TYR A 95 -14.97 -1.80 -9.90
N THR A 96 -15.77 -0.75 -9.77
CA THR A 96 -17.15 -0.72 -10.26
C THR A 96 -17.23 0.18 -11.48
N ALA A 97 -17.64 -0.37 -12.62
CA ALA A 97 -17.97 0.37 -13.84
C ALA A 97 -19.46 0.17 -14.14
N GLY A 98 -20.25 1.22 -14.07
CA GLY A 98 -21.70 1.13 -14.21
C GLY A 98 -22.31 0.18 -13.18
N VAL A 99 -22.87 -0.93 -13.64
CA VAL A 99 -23.50 -1.96 -12.79
C VAL A 99 -22.58 -3.15 -12.46
N ARG A 100 -21.41 -3.24 -13.12
CA ARG A 100 -20.46 -4.33 -12.92
C ARG A 100 -19.42 -3.93 -11.88
N THR A 101 -19.22 -4.79 -10.89
CA THR A 101 -18.06 -4.74 -9.96
C THR A 101 -17.19 -5.97 -10.23
N ALA A 102 -15.90 -5.75 -10.45
CA ALA A 102 -14.92 -6.81 -10.63
C ALA A 102 -13.62 -6.44 -9.91
N SER A 103 -12.82 -7.44 -9.55
CA SER A 103 -11.46 -7.17 -9.07
C SER A 103 -10.61 -6.62 -10.22
N VAL A 104 -9.76 -5.63 -9.93
CA VAL A 104 -8.78 -5.14 -10.93
C VAL A 104 -7.80 -6.23 -11.37
N MET A 105 -7.60 -7.26 -10.55
CA MET A 105 -6.79 -8.42 -10.91
C MET A 105 -7.43 -9.19 -12.07
N ASP A 106 -8.75 -9.40 -11.99
CA ASP A 106 -9.52 -10.06 -13.04
C ASP A 106 -9.56 -9.22 -14.32
N LEU A 107 -9.80 -7.90 -14.17
CA LEU A 107 -9.79 -6.98 -15.32
C LEU A 107 -8.44 -6.96 -16.04
N LEU A 108 -7.34 -7.03 -15.30
CA LEU A 108 -6.00 -7.13 -15.87
C LEU A 108 -5.80 -8.45 -16.63
N ALA A 109 -6.23 -9.58 -16.05
CA ALA A 109 -6.14 -10.88 -16.67
C ALA A 109 -7.00 -10.96 -17.94
N GLU A 110 -8.25 -10.46 -17.90
CA GLU A 110 -9.13 -10.35 -19.08
C GLU A 110 -8.49 -9.57 -20.23
N LYS A 111 -7.69 -8.54 -19.93
CA LYS A 111 -6.95 -7.72 -20.92
C LYS A 111 -5.53 -8.29 -21.20
N GLN A 112 -5.24 -9.52 -20.79
CA GLN A 112 -3.96 -10.23 -21.01
C GLN A 112 -2.73 -9.55 -20.38
N HIS A 113 -2.92 -8.80 -19.30
CA HIS A 113 -1.83 -8.32 -18.49
C HIS A 113 -1.38 -9.39 -17.49
N SER A 114 -0.08 -9.55 -17.31
CA SER A 114 0.46 -10.44 -16.28
C SER A 114 0.12 -9.93 -14.89
N VAL A 115 -0.40 -10.80 -14.03
CA VAL A 115 -0.72 -10.49 -12.63
C VAL A 115 0.03 -11.44 -11.72
N SER A 116 0.71 -10.90 -10.71
CA SER A 116 1.33 -11.69 -9.64
C SER A 116 0.84 -11.21 -8.29
N ILE A 117 0.37 -12.14 -7.47
CA ILE A 117 -0.11 -11.92 -6.11
C ILE A 117 0.80 -12.69 -5.17
N ILE A 118 1.50 -11.96 -4.29
CA ILE A 118 2.38 -12.48 -3.26
C ILE A 118 1.77 -12.04 -1.92
N SER A 119 1.16 -12.96 -1.18
CA SER A 119 0.41 -12.61 0.03
C SER A 119 0.25 -13.80 0.95
N SER A 120 0.17 -13.54 2.26
CA SER A 120 -0.25 -14.56 3.23
C SER A 120 -1.71 -14.98 3.07
N PHE A 121 -2.51 -14.21 2.32
CA PHE A 121 -3.91 -14.44 2.02
C PHE A 121 -4.16 -14.75 0.54
N ALA A 122 -3.17 -15.24 -0.20
CA ALA A 122 -3.32 -15.56 -1.62
C ALA A 122 -4.50 -16.51 -1.91
N TYR A 123 -4.90 -17.34 -0.95
CA TYR A 123 -6.03 -18.25 -1.05
C TYR A 123 -7.43 -17.58 -1.06
N TYR A 124 -7.52 -16.28 -0.79
CA TYR A 124 -8.79 -15.55 -0.90
C TYR A 124 -9.19 -15.25 -2.34
N TRP A 125 -8.23 -15.32 -3.28
CA TRP A 125 -8.55 -15.22 -4.69
C TRP A 125 -8.86 -16.60 -5.26
N GLU A 126 -9.87 -16.66 -6.12
CA GLU A 126 -10.09 -17.85 -6.91
C GLU A 126 -8.87 -18.09 -7.81
N LYS A 127 -8.43 -19.34 -7.85
CA LYS A 127 -7.30 -19.71 -8.68
C LYS A 127 -7.67 -19.53 -10.15
N GLN A 128 -6.94 -18.66 -10.84
CA GLN A 128 -7.07 -18.44 -12.27
C GLN A 128 -5.74 -18.77 -12.96
N ASP A 129 -5.81 -19.37 -14.14
CA ASP A 129 -4.60 -19.78 -14.86
C ASP A 129 -3.70 -18.59 -15.26
N ASP A 130 -4.29 -17.41 -15.46
CA ASP A 130 -3.60 -16.19 -15.86
C ASP A 130 -3.05 -15.35 -14.69
N ILE A 131 -3.35 -15.73 -13.43
CA ILE A 131 -2.90 -15.04 -12.22
C ILE A 131 -1.93 -15.93 -11.45
N SER A 132 -0.68 -15.47 -11.35
CA SER A 132 0.34 -16.14 -10.52
C SER A 132 0.12 -15.81 -9.05
N MET A 133 -0.20 -16.81 -8.24
CA MET A 133 -0.41 -16.64 -6.79
C MET A 133 0.66 -17.39 -6.00
N VAL A 134 1.30 -16.68 -5.06
CA VAL A 134 2.29 -17.25 -4.14
C VAL A 134 1.89 -16.92 -2.71
N GLN A 135 1.61 -17.95 -1.92
CA GLN A 135 1.38 -17.77 -0.50
C GLN A 135 2.72 -17.66 0.24
N VAL A 136 2.84 -16.64 1.08
CA VAL A 136 4.06 -16.37 1.84
C VAL A 136 3.76 -16.31 3.34
N PRO A 137 4.62 -16.91 4.19
CA PRO A 137 4.42 -16.92 5.64
C PRO A 137 4.91 -15.63 6.31
N ASP A 138 5.91 -14.96 5.74
CA ASP A 138 6.67 -13.86 6.33
C ASP A 138 7.18 -12.87 5.27
N ASP A 139 7.71 -11.73 5.72
CA ASP A 139 8.22 -10.66 4.86
C ASP A 139 9.47 -11.10 4.08
N SER A 140 10.35 -11.89 4.68
CA SER A 140 11.56 -12.39 4.02
C SER A 140 11.21 -13.20 2.77
N LYS A 141 10.23 -14.12 2.89
CA LYS A 141 9.75 -14.91 1.75
C LYS A 141 9.02 -14.03 0.74
N ALA A 142 8.22 -13.05 1.21
CA ALA A 142 7.55 -12.10 0.34
C ALA A 142 8.56 -11.31 -0.53
N PHE A 143 9.64 -10.82 0.06
CA PHE A 143 10.68 -10.10 -0.71
C PHE A 143 11.50 -10.99 -1.65
N ILE A 144 11.74 -12.26 -1.31
CA ILE A 144 12.38 -13.22 -2.22
C ILE A 144 11.50 -13.40 -3.46
N GLU A 145 10.20 -13.64 -3.28
CA GLU A 145 9.26 -13.82 -4.40
C GLU A 145 9.08 -12.52 -5.20
N LEU A 146 8.96 -11.37 -4.51
CA LEU A 146 8.93 -10.07 -5.17
C LEU A 146 10.16 -9.86 -6.05
N SER A 147 11.37 -10.10 -5.51
CA SER A 147 12.62 -9.97 -6.25
C SER A 147 12.68 -10.91 -7.46
N ALA A 148 12.16 -12.13 -7.35
CA ALA A 148 12.05 -13.07 -8.46
C ALA A 148 11.10 -12.53 -9.54
N LYS A 149 9.91 -12.03 -9.15
CA LYS A 149 8.95 -11.44 -10.07
C LYS A 149 9.47 -10.16 -10.73
N MET A 150 10.14 -9.29 -9.99
CA MET A 150 10.77 -8.09 -10.56
C MET A 150 11.80 -8.40 -11.66
N ARG A 151 12.48 -9.55 -11.58
CA ARG A 151 13.41 -10.01 -12.64
C ARG A 151 12.69 -10.59 -13.86
N THR A 152 11.65 -11.39 -13.63
CA THR A 152 11.03 -12.23 -14.67
C THR A 152 9.81 -11.58 -15.33
N GLN A 153 8.96 -10.89 -14.55
CA GLN A 153 7.76 -10.20 -15.05
C GLN A 153 8.14 -8.80 -15.56
N LYS A 154 8.06 -8.60 -16.87
CA LYS A 154 8.48 -7.35 -17.51
C LYS A 154 7.41 -6.27 -17.51
N SER A 155 6.13 -6.66 -17.42
CA SER A 155 4.97 -5.75 -17.44
C SER A 155 3.83 -6.32 -16.59
N GLY A 156 2.79 -5.51 -16.38
CA GLY A 156 1.61 -5.89 -15.61
C GLY A 156 1.73 -5.55 -14.12
N LEU A 157 0.90 -6.17 -13.29
CA LEU A 157 0.79 -5.87 -11.87
C LEU A 157 1.52 -6.91 -11.01
N ILE A 158 2.29 -6.44 -10.04
CA ILE A 158 2.81 -7.25 -8.95
C ILE A 158 2.25 -6.68 -7.65
N TYR A 159 1.39 -7.41 -6.98
CA TYR A 159 0.97 -7.10 -5.61
C TYR A 159 1.76 -7.95 -4.63
N CYS A 160 2.36 -7.30 -3.64
CA CYS A 160 3.13 -7.95 -2.59
C CYS A 160 2.71 -7.42 -1.22
N GLN A 161 2.11 -8.30 -0.41
CA GLN A 161 1.75 -8.00 0.97
C GLN A 161 2.87 -8.41 1.91
N LEU A 162 3.18 -7.52 2.86
CA LEU A 162 4.17 -7.70 3.93
C LEU A 162 3.43 -7.94 5.25
N PRO A 163 3.33 -9.20 5.72
CA PRO A 163 2.38 -9.56 6.76
C PRO A 163 2.91 -9.45 8.19
N GLU A 164 4.23 -9.31 8.43
CA GLU A 164 4.82 -9.54 9.76
C GLU A 164 4.48 -8.45 10.79
N LEU A 165 4.30 -7.17 10.38
CA LEU A 165 3.91 -6.12 11.32
C LEU A 165 2.62 -6.47 12.06
N ARG A 166 1.69 -7.15 11.40
CA ARG A 166 0.45 -7.64 12.02
C ARG A 166 0.73 -8.59 13.20
N HIS A 167 1.81 -9.39 13.13
CA HIS A 167 2.18 -10.30 14.23
C HIS A 167 2.54 -9.49 15.48
N PHE A 168 3.42 -8.50 15.34
CA PHE A 168 3.82 -7.63 16.45
C PHE A 168 2.66 -6.82 17.02
N SER A 169 1.77 -6.29 16.14
CA SER A 169 0.56 -5.59 16.60
C SER A 169 -0.33 -6.49 17.45
N ARG A 170 -0.51 -7.75 17.06
CA ARG A 170 -1.35 -8.70 17.79
C ARG A 170 -0.74 -9.20 19.10
N MET A 171 0.56 -9.03 19.29
CA MET A 171 1.29 -9.34 20.50
C MET A 171 1.49 -8.13 21.40
N ASP A 172 0.89 -6.98 21.07
CA ASP A 172 1.08 -5.69 21.73
C ASP A 172 2.57 -5.31 21.87
N ASP A 173 3.40 -5.77 20.91
CA ASP A 173 4.84 -5.54 20.87
C ASP A 173 5.21 -4.34 19.97
N SER A 174 5.05 -3.13 20.51
CA SER A 174 5.40 -1.89 19.81
C SER A 174 6.90 -1.77 19.50
N VAL A 175 7.77 -2.39 20.30
CA VAL A 175 9.23 -2.37 20.06
C VAL A 175 9.58 -3.33 18.93
N GLY A 176 9.02 -4.53 18.91
CA GLY A 176 9.17 -5.49 17.82
C GLY A 176 8.61 -4.92 16.51
N TYR A 177 7.47 -4.25 16.58
CA TYR A 177 6.87 -3.56 15.43
C TYR A 177 7.83 -2.51 14.81
N ALA A 178 8.38 -1.61 15.66
CA ALA A 178 9.33 -0.60 15.18
C ALA A 178 10.59 -1.22 14.55
N LYS A 179 11.15 -2.26 15.18
CA LYS A 179 12.30 -3.00 14.63
C LYS A 179 11.99 -3.65 13.29
N GLN A 180 10.82 -4.28 13.16
CA GLN A 180 10.40 -4.89 11.89
C GLN A 180 10.17 -3.84 10.81
N LEU A 181 9.58 -2.69 11.13
CA LEU A 181 9.41 -1.61 10.18
C LEU A 181 10.76 -1.04 9.70
N ASN A 182 11.80 -1.00 10.57
CA ASN A 182 13.16 -0.65 10.15
C ASN A 182 13.72 -1.66 9.13
N VAL A 183 13.53 -2.96 9.35
CA VAL A 183 13.94 -4.01 8.39
C VAL A 183 13.20 -3.87 7.06
N LEU A 184 11.91 -3.56 7.11
CA LEU A 184 11.11 -3.29 5.90
C LEU A 184 11.63 -2.06 5.15
N ASP A 185 11.95 -0.99 5.85
CA ASP A 185 12.49 0.24 5.24
C ASP A 185 13.81 -0.02 4.49
N GLU A 186 14.76 -0.74 5.10
CA GLU A 186 15.99 -1.14 4.42
C GLU A 186 15.73 -1.98 3.17
N THR A 187 14.74 -2.86 3.23
CA THR A 187 14.40 -3.73 2.10
C THR A 187 13.68 -2.96 1.01
N ILE A 188 12.84 -1.99 1.37
CA ILE A 188 12.22 -1.05 0.42
C ILE A 188 13.31 -0.27 -0.31
N GLY A 189 14.38 0.18 0.39
CA GLY A 189 15.55 0.81 -0.25
C GLY A 189 16.13 -0.06 -1.36
N LYS A 190 16.31 -1.36 -1.11
CA LYS A 190 16.80 -2.32 -2.13
C LYS A 190 15.81 -2.54 -3.28
N VAL A 191 14.50 -2.41 -3.03
CA VAL A 191 13.48 -2.46 -4.09
C VAL A 191 13.59 -1.22 -4.97
N LEU A 192 13.72 -0.03 -4.39
CA LEU A 192 13.86 1.25 -5.11
C LEU A 192 15.04 1.22 -6.09
N GLU A 193 16.19 0.68 -5.67
CA GLU A 193 17.40 0.56 -6.51
C GLU A 193 17.22 -0.36 -7.73
N ARG A 194 16.21 -1.26 -7.72
CA ARG A 194 15.96 -2.25 -8.75
C ARG A 194 14.80 -1.90 -9.67
N LEU A 195 14.13 -0.79 -9.42
CA LEU A 195 13.06 -0.31 -10.29
C LEU A 195 13.62 0.12 -11.64
N ARG A 196 12.85 -0.11 -12.69
CA ARG A 196 13.15 0.31 -14.06
C ARG A 196 12.39 1.60 -14.37
N ASP A 197 12.79 2.30 -15.40
CA ASP A 197 12.15 3.56 -15.81
C ASP A 197 10.64 3.43 -16.12
N ASN A 198 10.17 2.25 -16.48
CA ASN A 198 8.75 1.98 -16.76
C ASN A 198 7.98 1.34 -15.60
N ASP A 199 8.58 1.30 -14.41
CA ASP A 199 7.95 0.85 -13.19
C ASP A 199 7.28 2.01 -12.47
N LEU A 200 6.19 1.70 -11.77
CA LEU A 200 5.57 2.56 -10.77
C LEU A 200 5.45 1.75 -9.48
N LEU A 201 6.02 2.26 -8.39
CA LEU A 201 5.89 1.65 -7.08
C LEU A 201 4.83 2.40 -6.27
N LEU A 202 3.86 1.67 -5.74
CA LEU A 202 2.87 2.17 -4.80
C LEU A 202 3.08 1.44 -3.46
N ILE A 203 3.29 2.20 -2.39
CA ILE A 203 3.39 1.69 -1.01
C ILE A 203 2.16 2.14 -0.25
N THR A 204 1.46 1.20 0.34
CA THR A 204 0.21 1.43 1.07
C THR A 204 0.05 0.44 2.22
N SER A 205 -1.10 0.49 2.86
CA SER A 205 -1.57 -0.52 3.81
C SER A 205 -3.04 -0.83 3.54
N SER A 206 -3.41 -2.10 3.62
CA SER A 206 -4.82 -2.51 3.47
C SER A 206 -5.65 -2.30 4.73
N TYR A 207 -5.02 -2.23 5.90
CA TYR A 207 -5.64 -1.95 7.20
C TYR A 207 -4.56 -1.53 8.21
N ALA A 208 -4.97 -0.96 9.33
CA ALA A 208 -4.09 -0.63 10.46
C ALA A 208 -4.42 -1.47 11.69
N ILE A 209 -3.41 -1.76 12.51
CA ILE A 209 -3.55 -2.30 13.86
C ILE A 209 -2.51 -1.62 14.74
N ASP A 210 -2.94 -0.75 15.62
CA ASP A 210 -2.07 -0.06 16.55
C ASP A 210 -1.55 -1.04 17.63
N PRO A 211 -0.22 -1.27 17.72
CA PRO A 211 0.37 -2.23 18.67
C PRO A 211 0.32 -1.79 20.14
N THR A 212 -0.26 -0.63 20.43
CA THR A 212 -0.48 -0.15 21.81
C THR A 212 -1.94 -0.29 22.25
N ARG A 213 -2.77 -0.90 21.41
CA ARG A 213 -4.20 -1.13 21.65
C ARG A 213 -4.50 -2.63 21.65
N ASP A 214 -5.77 -2.96 21.77
CA ASP A 214 -6.30 -4.31 22.00
C ASP A 214 -6.29 -5.24 20.78
N ASN A 215 -5.19 -5.31 20.06
CA ASN A 215 -4.88 -6.19 18.91
C ASN A 215 -5.96 -6.27 17.79
N ARG A 216 -6.90 -5.30 17.75
CA ARG A 216 -7.96 -5.19 16.73
C ARG A 216 -7.53 -4.27 15.60
N ILE A 217 -8.15 -4.44 14.43
CA ILE A 217 -8.01 -3.48 13.34
C ILE A 217 -8.53 -2.12 13.82
N THR A 218 -7.69 -1.10 13.67
CA THR A 218 -7.99 0.28 14.01
C THR A 218 -8.43 1.07 12.79
N ARG A 219 -9.28 2.07 13.02
CA ARG A 219 -9.77 2.96 11.98
C ARG A 219 -8.85 4.18 11.87
N GLU A 220 -7.83 4.03 11.05
CA GLU A 220 -6.80 5.04 10.84
C GLU A 220 -6.72 5.46 9.37
N TYR A 221 -6.09 6.60 9.13
CA TYR A 221 -5.56 6.91 7.82
C TYR A 221 -4.51 5.87 7.42
N LEU A 222 -4.50 5.50 6.15
CA LEU A 222 -3.57 4.54 5.58
C LEU A 222 -2.62 5.25 4.59
N PRO A 223 -1.34 4.86 4.52
CA PRO A 223 -0.37 5.52 3.66
C PRO A 223 -0.70 5.37 2.18
N LEU A 224 -0.40 6.41 1.43
CA LEU A 224 -0.37 6.42 -0.03
C LEU A 224 0.93 7.08 -0.46
N ILE A 225 1.93 6.25 -0.78
CA ILE A 225 3.22 6.73 -1.27
C ILE A 225 3.43 6.14 -2.65
N VAL A 226 3.74 6.99 -3.64
CA VAL A 226 3.97 6.56 -5.01
C VAL A 226 5.34 7.04 -5.46
N PHE A 227 6.16 6.12 -5.94
CA PHE A 227 7.47 6.44 -6.48
C PHE A 227 7.52 6.13 -7.98
N ASN A 228 7.93 7.15 -8.75
CA ASN A 228 8.17 7.05 -10.19
C ASN A 228 9.67 7.31 -10.43
N PRO A 229 10.44 6.34 -10.95
CA PRO A 229 11.87 6.52 -11.20
C PRO A 229 12.23 7.68 -12.14
N ASN A 230 11.28 8.13 -12.97
CA ASN A 230 11.49 9.24 -13.92
C ASN A 230 11.17 10.62 -13.32
N LYS A 231 10.88 10.70 -12.03
CA LYS A 231 10.62 11.97 -11.35
C LYS A 231 11.67 12.18 -10.27
N ASP A 232 12.27 13.35 -10.30
CA ASP A 232 13.29 13.72 -9.31
C ASP A 232 12.66 14.07 -7.96
N GLU A 233 11.42 14.60 -7.99
CA GLU A 233 10.70 15.08 -6.82
C GLU A 233 9.21 14.73 -6.92
N GLY A 234 8.64 14.29 -5.81
CA GLY A 234 7.21 14.08 -5.64
C GLY A 234 6.49 15.26 -5.01
N LYS A 235 5.18 15.15 -4.92
CA LYS A 235 4.33 16.17 -4.30
C LYS A 235 3.18 15.53 -3.55
N SER A 236 2.45 16.35 -2.79
CA SER A 236 1.27 15.88 -2.06
C SER A 236 0.16 15.42 -3.01
N LEU A 237 -0.35 14.23 -2.77
CA LEU A 237 -1.56 13.68 -3.38
C LEU A 237 -2.81 13.99 -2.53
N GLY A 238 -2.64 14.60 -1.36
CA GLY A 238 -3.73 14.91 -0.44
C GLY A 238 -4.35 13.67 0.20
N ILE A 239 -5.62 13.80 0.59
CA ILE A 239 -6.40 12.74 1.22
C ILE A 239 -7.33 12.10 0.18
N LYS A 240 -7.22 10.79 -0.02
CA LYS A 240 -8.17 10.05 -0.83
C LYS A 240 -9.27 9.49 0.08
N ARG A 241 -10.51 9.67 -0.35
CA ARG A 241 -11.71 9.36 0.47
C ARG A 241 -12.12 7.88 0.44
N SER A 242 -11.28 7.00 -0.13
CA SER A 242 -11.50 5.56 -0.21
C SER A 242 -10.20 4.84 -0.58
N LEU A 243 -10.01 3.62 -0.07
CA LEU A 243 -8.98 2.69 -0.56
C LEU A 243 -9.17 2.32 -2.03
N GLY A 244 -10.37 2.42 -2.57
CA GLY A 244 -10.67 2.24 -3.99
C GLY A 244 -9.89 3.17 -4.92
N ALA A 245 -9.22 4.20 -4.38
CA ALA A 245 -8.27 5.01 -5.14
C ALA A 245 -7.13 4.16 -5.73
N VAL A 246 -6.75 3.04 -5.10
CA VAL A 246 -5.74 2.09 -5.61
C VAL A 246 -6.28 1.39 -6.86
N ALA A 247 -7.50 0.84 -6.81
CA ALA A 247 -8.14 0.23 -7.97
C ALA A 247 -8.27 1.21 -9.14
N ASN A 248 -8.74 2.44 -8.85
CA ASN A 248 -8.86 3.49 -9.86
C ASN A 248 -7.51 3.84 -10.51
N ALA A 249 -6.44 3.86 -9.70
CA ALA A 249 -5.09 4.11 -10.19
C ALA A 249 -4.58 2.96 -11.08
N ILE A 250 -4.82 1.71 -10.70
CA ILE A 250 -4.44 0.53 -11.51
C ILE A 250 -5.17 0.58 -12.85
N VAL A 251 -6.50 0.79 -12.85
CA VAL A 251 -7.30 0.89 -14.07
C VAL A 251 -6.79 2.00 -14.99
N ALA A 252 -6.51 3.19 -14.45
CA ALA A 252 -5.99 4.32 -15.23
C ALA A 252 -4.54 4.11 -15.71
N PHE A 253 -3.71 3.41 -14.92
CA PHE A 253 -2.33 3.13 -15.31
C PHE A 253 -2.21 2.15 -16.48
N PHE A 254 -3.07 1.14 -16.52
CA PHE A 254 -3.08 0.12 -17.56
C PHE A 254 -4.09 0.40 -18.68
N ASP A 255 -4.78 1.52 -18.64
CA ASP A 255 -5.78 1.93 -19.64
C ASP A 255 -6.88 0.85 -19.80
N LEU A 256 -7.39 0.33 -18.65
CA LEU A 256 -8.38 -0.76 -18.62
C LEU A 256 -9.83 -0.26 -18.79
N ASP A 257 -10.07 1.03 -18.65
CA ASP A 257 -11.40 1.63 -18.73
C ASP A 257 -11.85 1.69 -20.21
N ASP A 258 -13.05 1.20 -20.48
CA ASP A 258 -13.62 1.22 -21.82
C ASP A 258 -14.23 2.62 -22.19
N GLY A 259 -13.93 3.65 -21.39
CA GLY A 259 -14.20 5.06 -21.75
C GLY A 259 -15.55 5.62 -21.30
N GLU A 260 -16.38 4.84 -20.60
CA GLU A 260 -17.71 5.33 -20.21
C GLU A 260 -17.71 6.22 -18.94
N ILE A 261 -16.82 6.01 -17.98
CA ILE A 261 -16.72 6.85 -16.76
C ILE A 261 -15.29 6.84 -16.23
N THR A 262 -14.51 7.86 -16.48
CA THR A 262 -13.20 8.04 -15.86
C THR A 262 -13.37 8.40 -14.37
N LYS A 263 -13.06 7.48 -13.48
CA LYS A 263 -13.06 7.76 -12.04
C LYS A 263 -11.89 8.64 -11.64
N PRO A 264 -12.05 9.50 -10.61
CA PRO A 264 -10.95 10.27 -10.07
C PRO A 264 -9.79 9.36 -9.68
N ASN A 265 -8.62 9.63 -10.21
CA ASN A 265 -7.40 8.89 -9.90
C ASN A 265 -6.20 9.85 -9.84
N PHE A 266 -5.12 9.41 -9.20
CA PHE A 266 -3.91 10.21 -9.03
C PHE A 266 -2.82 9.90 -10.08
N ILE A 267 -3.08 9.03 -11.03
CA ILE A 267 -2.05 8.59 -12.01
C ILE A 267 -1.52 9.73 -12.85
N ASN A 268 -2.38 10.69 -13.23
CA ASN A 268 -1.95 11.85 -14.01
C ASN A 268 -1.06 12.82 -13.22
N GLU A 269 -1.08 12.73 -11.89
CA GLU A 269 -0.23 13.54 -11.01
C GLU A 269 1.18 12.95 -10.86
N VAL A 270 1.32 11.62 -11.06
CA VAL A 270 2.56 10.87 -10.82
C VAL A 270 3.28 10.40 -12.10
N LYS A 271 2.64 10.55 -13.26
CA LYS A 271 3.22 10.24 -14.59
C LYS A 271 4.24 11.25 -15.05
#